data_503df921495c9316f0a60951bd3f8e20
#
_entry.id   503df921495c9316f0a60951bd3f8e20
#
_cell.length_a   1.000
_cell.length_b   1.000
_cell.length_c   1.000
_cell.angle_alpha   90.00
_cell.angle_beta   90.00
_cell.angle_gamma   90.00
#
_symmetry.space_group_name_H-M   'P 1'
#
loop_
_entity.id
_entity.type
_entity.pdbx_description
1 polymer ?
#
loop_
_entity_poly.entity_id
_entity_poly.type
_entity_poly.pdbx_seq_one_letter_code
_entity_poly.pdbx_strand_id
1 'polypeptide(L)'
;MATLQRHPNSASVSWVVLNLVPQRERLPLQRAIDQARQRQLDQEAQAQAAGQRHTLQRKKAELDEEALQPVIQRIQARRGAGNPLPAAIQRHLEQGLNHDLSGVRIHDDAEADKLSKRVNALAFTTGTDIYFQSGRFNPNTQSGLELLAHEVTHTV
;
A
#
# COMPACT_ATOMS: atom_id res chain seq x y z
N MET A 1 -12.31 -17.21 -14.54
CA MET A 1 -13.16 -16.07 -14.92
C MET A 1 -13.30 -15.05 -13.80
N ALA A 2 -13.75 -15.45 -12.63
CA ALA A 2 -13.84 -14.54 -11.48
C ALA A 2 -12.48 -13.91 -11.11
N THR A 3 -11.39 -14.64 -11.28
CA THR A 3 -10.04 -14.18 -11.00
C THR A 3 -9.63 -13.02 -11.90
N LEU A 4 -10.01 -13.07 -13.17
CA LEU A 4 -9.72 -11.99 -14.12
C LEU A 4 -10.53 -10.73 -13.82
N GLN A 5 -11.73 -10.88 -13.30
CA GLN A 5 -12.56 -9.76 -12.89
C GLN A 5 -12.08 -9.13 -11.59
N ARG A 6 -11.38 -9.91 -10.75
CA ARG A 6 -10.89 -9.44 -9.47
C ARG A 6 -9.76 -8.41 -9.61
N HIS A 7 -8.96 -8.49 -10.67
CA HIS A 7 -7.75 -7.69 -10.82
C HIS A 7 -7.66 -6.79 -12.06
N PRO A 8 -8.75 -6.47 -12.78
CA PRO A 8 -8.62 -5.61 -13.96
C PRO A 8 -8.07 -4.23 -13.63
N ASN A 9 -8.50 -3.67 -12.50
CA ASN A 9 -8.05 -2.36 -12.05
C ASN A 9 -6.59 -2.37 -11.61
N SER A 10 -6.18 -3.43 -10.91
CA SER A 10 -4.78 -3.57 -10.48
C SER A 10 -3.83 -3.67 -11.67
N ALA A 11 -4.20 -4.43 -12.69
CA ALA A 11 -3.41 -4.56 -13.90
C ALA A 11 -3.32 -3.22 -14.66
N SER A 12 -4.43 -2.50 -14.78
CA SER A 12 -4.46 -1.19 -15.43
C SER A 12 -3.62 -0.17 -14.69
N VAL A 13 -3.73 -0.13 -13.36
CA VAL A 13 -2.94 0.77 -12.53
C VAL A 13 -1.47 0.46 -12.63
N SER A 14 -1.09 -0.83 -12.61
CA SER A 14 0.28 -1.26 -12.80
C SER A 14 0.85 -0.79 -14.13
N TRP A 15 0.07 -0.93 -15.19
CA TRP A 15 0.48 -0.49 -16.53
C TRP A 15 0.68 1.02 -16.57
N VAL A 16 -0.21 1.80 -15.98
CA VAL A 16 -0.10 3.26 -15.93
C VAL A 16 1.16 3.68 -15.17
N VAL A 17 1.42 3.08 -14.02
CA VAL A 17 2.62 3.37 -13.23
C VAL A 17 3.89 3.08 -14.04
N LEU A 18 3.92 1.96 -14.76
CA LEU A 18 5.06 1.60 -15.60
C LEU A 18 5.34 2.63 -16.69
N ASN A 19 4.31 3.26 -17.25
CA ASN A 19 4.48 4.28 -18.28
C ASN A 19 5.00 5.62 -17.76
N LEU A 20 4.97 5.82 -16.44
CA LEU A 20 5.44 7.06 -15.81
C LEU A 20 6.94 7.09 -15.57
N VAL A 21 7.59 5.93 -15.51
CA VAL A 21 9.01 5.84 -15.18
C VAL A 21 9.84 5.65 -16.43
N PRO A 22 11.11 6.11 -16.43
CA PRO A 22 12.04 5.85 -17.53
C PRO A 22 12.14 4.35 -17.81
N GLN A 23 12.35 4.01 -19.06
CA GLN A 23 12.36 2.61 -19.51
C GLN A 23 13.33 1.75 -18.72
N ARG A 24 14.49 2.29 -18.39
CA ARG A 24 15.52 1.60 -17.58
C ARG A 24 15.06 1.28 -16.14
N GLU A 25 14.04 1.97 -15.65
CA GLU A 25 13.51 1.80 -14.28
C GLU A 25 12.22 0.98 -14.25
N ARG A 26 11.64 0.68 -15.42
CA ARG A 26 10.37 -0.05 -15.49
C ARG A 26 10.46 -1.50 -14.99
N LEU A 27 11.56 -2.18 -15.29
CA LEU A 27 11.73 -3.58 -14.90
C LEU A 27 11.72 -3.77 -13.37
N PRO A 28 12.46 -2.97 -12.58
CA PRO A 28 12.42 -3.09 -11.13
C PRO A 28 11.05 -2.73 -10.54
N LEU A 29 10.39 -1.71 -11.08
CA LEU A 29 9.04 -1.34 -10.64
C LEU A 29 8.06 -2.48 -10.93
N GLN A 30 8.13 -3.07 -12.12
CA GLN A 30 7.31 -4.21 -12.48
C GLN A 30 7.56 -5.40 -11.56
N ARG A 31 8.81 -5.68 -11.20
CA ARG A 31 9.16 -6.74 -10.26
C ARG A 31 8.52 -6.53 -8.89
N ALA A 32 8.56 -5.30 -8.38
CA ALA A 32 7.95 -4.99 -7.08
C ALA A 32 6.44 -5.23 -7.10
N ILE A 33 5.77 -4.80 -8.17
CA ILE A 33 4.34 -5.01 -8.37
C ILE A 33 4.03 -6.51 -8.47
N ASP A 34 4.80 -7.25 -9.25
CA ASP A 34 4.60 -8.69 -9.42
C ASP A 34 4.83 -9.47 -8.13
N GLN A 35 5.86 -9.10 -7.35
CA GLN A 35 6.13 -9.70 -6.06
C GLN A 35 5.01 -9.43 -5.05
N ALA A 36 4.48 -8.22 -5.03
CA ALA A 36 3.36 -7.87 -4.16
C ALA A 36 2.11 -8.69 -4.52
N ARG A 37 1.85 -8.83 -5.82
CA ARG A 37 0.74 -9.64 -6.32
C ARG A 37 0.92 -11.11 -5.95
N GLN A 38 2.12 -11.66 -6.11
CA GLN A 38 2.40 -13.05 -5.78
C GLN A 38 2.22 -13.31 -4.28
N ARG A 39 2.70 -12.42 -3.42
CA ARG A 39 2.49 -12.53 -1.98
C ARG A 39 1.01 -12.54 -1.61
N GLN A 40 0.21 -11.71 -2.28
CA GLN A 40 -1.23 -11.68 -2.06
C GLN A 40 -1.89 -13.00 -2.46
N LEU A 41 -1.52 -13.56 -3.61
CA LEU A 41 -2.02 -14.87 -4.06
C LEU A 41 -1.63 -15.99 -3.11
N ASP A 42 -0.40 -15.98 -2.61
CA ASP A 42 0.08 -16.96 -1.64
C ASP A 42 -0.71 -16.87 -0.32
N GLN A 43 -0.99 -15.65 0.14
CA GLN A 43 -1.80 -15.43 1.34
C GLN A 43 -3.24 -15.93 1.16
N GLU A 44 -3.83 -15.68 0.01
CA GLU A 44 -5.17 -16.18 -0.32
C GLU A 44 -5.20 -17.72 -0.35
N ALA A 45 -4.21 -18.34 -0.97
CA ALA A 45 -4.10 -19.79 -1.03
C ALA A 45 -3.93 -20.41 0.36
N GLN A 46 -3.10 -19.78 1.21
CA GLN A 46 -2.92 -20.23 2.60
C GLN A 46 -4.20 -20.07 3.41
N ALA A 47 -4.93 -19.00 3.21
CA ALA A 47 -6.21 -18.76 3.88
C ALA A 47 -7.25 -19.83 3.49
N GLN A 48 -7.29 -20.21 2.21
CA GLN A 48 -8.17 -21.29 1.74
C GLN A 48 -7.80 -22.66 2.31
N ALA A 49 -6.50 -22.96 2.34
CA ALA A 49 -6.00 -24.21 2.90
C ALA A 49 -6.27 -24.32 4.42
N ALA A 50 -6.29 -23.17 5.10
CA ALA A 50 -6.53 -23.08 6.53
C ALA A 50 -8.02 -23.00 6.91
N GLY A 51 -8.93 -23.11 5.95
CA GLY A 51 -10.39 -23.00 6.17
C GLY A 51 -10.95 -23.92 7.24
N GLN A 52 -10.27 -25.03 7.53
CA GLN A 52 -10.67 -25.96 8.59
C GLN A 52 -10.44 -25.41 10.01
N ARG A 53 -9.63 -24.35 10.15
CA ARG A 53 -9.36 -23.69 11.44
C ARG A 53 -10.25 -22.45 11.63
N HIS A 54 -11.25 -22.32 10.83
CA HIS A 54 -12.05 -21.10 10.67
C HIS A 54 -12.67 -20.58 11.99
N THR A 55 -13.16 -21.45 12.86
CA THR A 55 -13.84 -21.06 14.10
C THR A 55 -12.86 -20.49 15.13
N LEU A 56 -11.69 -21.11 15.27
CA LEU A 56 -10.64 -20.62 16.17
C LEU A 56 -10.03 -19.31 15.66
N GLN A 57 -9.88 -19.19 14.36
CA GLN A 57 -9.38 -17.96 13.73
C GLN A 57 -10.37 -16.80 13.87
N ARG A 58 -11.68 -17.05 13.84
CA ARG A 58 -12.68 -16.00 14.09
C ARG A 58 -12.56 -15.41 15.48
N LYS A 59 -12.45 -16.26 16.51
CA LYS A 59 -12.30 -15.78 17.89
C LYS A 59 -10.99 -14.99 18.06
N LYS A 60 -9.91 -15.47 17.44
CA LYS A 60 -8.63 -14.78 17.47
C LYS A 60 -8.72 -13.45 16.72
N ALA A 61 -9.38 -13.41 15.57
CA ALA A 61 -9.58 -12.20 14.79
C ALA A 61 -10.42 -11.17 15.55
N GLU A 62 -11.46 -11.60 16.25
CA GLU A 62 -12.28 -10.70 17.08
C GLU A 62 -11.46 -10.08 18.21
N LEU A 63 -10.62 -10.87 18.90
CA LEU A 63 -9.72 -10.38 19.94
C LEU A 63 -8.65 -9.46 19.38
N ASP A 64 -8.09 -9.79 18.21
CA ASP A 64 -7.11 -8.96 17.53
C ASP A 64 -7.75 -7.64 17.07
N GLU A 65 -9.00 -7.68 16.66
CA GLU A 65 -9.76 -6.51 16.25
C GLU A 65 -9.96 -5.54 17.41
N GLU A 66 -10.34 -6.04 18.60
CA GLU A 66 -10.42 -5.21 19.81
C GLU A 66 -9.08 -4.59 20.17
N ALA A 67 -8.00 -5.35 20.06
CA ALA A 67 -6.65 -4.86 20.34
C ALA A 67 -6.19 -3.81 19.33
N LEU A 68 -6.76 -3.82 18.12
CA LEU A 68 -6.45 -2.85 17.07
C LEU A 68 -7.26 -1.55 17.17
N GLN A 69 -8.33 -1.51 17.96
CA GLN A 69 -9.17 -0.31 18.07
C GLN A 69 -8.39 0.96 18.44
N PRO A 70 -7.48 0.93 19.42
CA PRO A 70 -6.68 2.12 19.72
C PRO A 70 -5.79 2.55 18.55
N VAL A 71 -5.30 1.58 17.78
CA VAL A 71 -4.47 1.84 16.57
C VAL A 71 -5.32 2.51 15.50
N ILE A 72 -6.51 1.98 15.26
CA ILE A 72 -7.46 2.55 14.27
C ILE A 72 -7.82 3.99 14.65
N GLN A 73 -8.08 4.24 15.91
CA GLN A 73 -8.40 5.60 16.40
C GLN A 73 -7.23 6.57 16.14
N ARG A 74 -6.00 6.14 16.38
CA ARG A 74 -4.81 6.96 16.09
C ARG A 74 -4.65 7.25 14.61
N ILE A 75 -4.88 6.24 13.76
CA ILE A 75 -4.85 6.42 12.32
C ILE A 75 -5.87 7.45 11.88
N GLN A 76 -7.10 7.34 12.38
CA GLN A 76 -8.18 8.28 12.06
C GLN A 76 -7.86 9.70 12.55
N ALA A 77 -7.27 9.83 13.73
CA ALA A 77 -6.89 11.13 14.29
C ALA A 77 -5.81 11.84 13.47
N ARG A 78 -5.00 11.09 12.75
CA ARG A 78 -3.93 11.65 11.90
C ARG A 78 -4.34 11.86 10.46
N ARG A 79 -5.59 11.59 10.12
CA ARG A 79 -6.08 11.73 8.75
C ARG A 79 -5.85 13.14 8.23
N GLY A 80 -5.19 13.25 7.08
CA GLY A 80 -4.90 14.52 6.44
C GLY A 80 -3.76 15.34 7.05
N ALA A 81 -3.13 14.86 8.13
CA ALA A 81 -2.10 15.60 8.87
C ALA A 81 -0.68 15.40 8.33
N GLY A 82 -0.46 14.46 7.42
CA GLY A 82 0.88 14.16 6.87
C GLY A 82 1.37 15.20 5.87
N ASN A 83 2.53 14.92 5.29
CA ASN A 83 3.15 15.75 4.27
C ASN A 83 2.61 15.44 2.89
N PRO A 84 2.51 16.40 1.98
CA PRO A 84 2.13 16.13 0.59
C PRO A 84 3.21 15.30 -0.12
N LEU A 85 2.86 14.71 -1.26
CA LEU A 85 3.84 14.08 -2.14
C LEU A 85 4.86 15.12 -2.62
N PRO A 86 6.12 14.73 -2.85
CA PRO A 86 7.07 15.60 -3.54
C PRO A 86 6.51 16.03 -4.90
N ALA A 87 6.66 17.31 -5.23
CA ALA A 87 5.97 17.93 -6.37
C ALA A 87 6.24 17.22 -7.70
N ALA A 88 7.48 16.83 -7.96
CA ALA A 88 7.83 16.13 -9.20
C ALA A 88 7.18 14.74 -9.30
N ILE A 89 7.17 14.00 -8.20
CA ILE A 89 6.57 12.67 -8.12
C ILE A 89 5.05 12.80 -8.26
N GLN A 90 4.46 13.76 -7.56
CA GLN A 90 3.02 14.01 -7.66
C GLN A 90 2.59 14.27 -9.10
N ARG A 91 3.28 15.15 -9.81
CA ARG A 91 2.96 15.46 -11.21
C ARG A 91 3.05 14.24 -12.11
N HIS A 92 4.10 13.46 -11.98
CA HIS A 92 4.27 12.26 -12.80
C HIS A 92 3.14 11.25 -12.55
N LEU A 93 2.82 11.01 -11.31
CA LEU A 93 1.77 10.05 -10.95
C LEU A 93 0.38 10.56 -11.35
N GLU A 94 0.13 11.85 -11.18
CA GLU A 94 -1.15 12.46 -11.59
C GLU A 94 -1.38 12.35 -13.09
N GLN A 95 -0.35 12.61 -13.88
CA GLN A 95 -0.45 12.51 -15.34
C GLN A 95 -0.75 11.08 -15.79
N GLY A 96 -0.08 10.11 -15.23
CA GLY A 96 -0.25 8.73 -15.64
C GLY A 96 -1.52 8.08 -15.12
N LEU A 97 -1.90 8.37 -13.88
CA LEU A 97 -3.11 7.83 -13.26
C LEU A 97 -4.37 8.62 -13.66
N ASN A 98 -4.18 9.78 -14.26
CA ASN A 98 -5.27 10.71 -14.60
C ASN A 98 -6.16 10.98 -13.38
N HIS A 99 -5.53 11.25 -12.25
CA HIS A 99 -6.19 11.42 -10.97
C HIS A 99 -5.46 12.49 -10.16
N ASP A 100 -6.22 13.31 -9.43
CA ASP A 100 -5.67 14.33 -8.55
C ASP A 100 -5.10 13.66 -7.29
N LEU A 101 -3.81 13.84 -7.05
CA LEU A 101 -3.11 13.29 -5.89
C LEU A 101 -2.75 14.39 -4.87
N SER A 102 -3.29 15.59 -5.01
CA SER A 102 -3.01 16.69 -4.10
C SER A 102 -3.49 16.42 -2.67
N GLY A 103 -4.46 15.54 -2.51
CA GLY A 103 -4.97 15.11 -1.21
C GLY A 103 -4.16 14.03 -0.52
N VAL A 104 -3.21 13.41 -1.21
CA VAL A 104 -2.37 12.35 -0.64
C VAL A 104 -1.48 12.94 0.44
N ARG A 105 -1.39 12.23 1.58
CA ARG A 105 -0.55 12.63 2.71
C ARG A 105 0.38 11.50 3.09
N ILE A 106 1.64 11.84 3.28
CA ILE A 106 2.70 10.93 3.65
C ILE A 106 2.99 11.08 5.13
N HIS A 107 2.97 9.97 5.85
CA HIS A 107 3.30 9.90 7.27
C HIS A 107 4.55 9.01 7.41
N ASP A 108 5.68 9.60 7.78
CA ASP A 108 6.95 8.89 7.91
C ASP A 108 7.66 9.18 9.24
N ASP A 109 6.94 9.73 10.20
CA ASP A 109 7.45 10.03 11.53
C ASP A 109 7.47 8.80 12.45
N ALA A 110 7.90 9.00 13.70
CA ALA A 110 8.02 7.92 14.68
C ALA A 110 6.67 7.23 14.95
N GLU A 111 5.58 7.96 14.93
CA GLU A 111 4.26 7.36 15.13
C GLU A 111 3.82 6.53 13.92
N ALA A 112 4.07 7.02 12.72
CA ALA A 112 3.82 6.25 11.50
C ALA A 112 4.59 4.92 11.50
N ASP A 113 5.84 4.96 11.96
CA ASP A 113 6.66 3.76 12.14
C ASP A 113 6.00 2.76 13.10
N LYS A 114 5.55 3.23 14.25
CA LYS A 114 4.86 2.39 15.24
C LYS A 114 3.57 1.80 14.69
N LEU A 115 2.77 2.61 14.02
CA LEU A 115 1.50 2.16 13.43
C LEU A 115 1.73 1.12 12.33
N SER A 116 2.71 1.35 11.48
CA SER A 116 3.07 0.40 10.41
C SER A 116 3.54 -0.93 10.96
N LYS A 117 4.38 -0.91 11.99
CA LYS A 117 4.83 -2.12 12.68
C LYS A 117 3.67 -2.85 13.37
N ARG A 118 2.75 -2.10 13.95
CA ARG A 118 1.59 -2.67 14.65
C ARG A 118 0.69 -3.45 13.71
N VAL A 119 0.53 -2.99 12.46
CA VAL A 119 -0.23 -3.70 11.43
C VAL A 119 0.64 -4.64 10.59
N ASN A 120 1.90 -4.80 10.98
CA ASN A 120 2.86 -5.70 10.34
C ASN A 120 3.08 -5.39 8.86
N ALA A 121 3.27 -4.12 8.54
CA ALA A 121 3.49 -3.65 7.17
C ALA A 121 4.69 -2.72 7.10
N LEU A 122 5.41 -2.74 5.98
CA LEU A 122 6.46 -1.76 5.68
C LEU A 122 5.86 -0.38 5.40
N ALA A 123 4.69 -0.38 4.78
CA ALA A 123 3.86 0.79 4.56
C ALA A 123 2.42 0.32 4.40
N PHE A 124 1.47 1.21 4.65
CA PHE A 124 0.06 0.91 4.42
C PHE A 124 -0.69 2.19 4.07
N THR A 125 -1.83 2.03 3.42
CA THR A 125 -2.67 3.13 2.94
C THR A 125 -4.06 3.05 3.55
N THR A 126 -4.55 4.18 4.04
CA THR A 126 -5.96 4.34 4.43
C THR A 126 -6.51 5.59 3.76
N GLY A 127 -7.49 5.43 2.87
CA GLY A 127 -8.00 6.56 2.09
C GLY A 127 -6.88 7.19 1.26
N THR A 128 -6.53 8.45 1.54
CA THR A 128 -5.44 9.16 0.87
C THR A 128 -4.21 9.34 1.76
N ASP A 129 -4.18 8.72 2.92
CA ASP A 129 -3.06 8.78 3.85
C ASP A 129 -2.21 7.51 3.70
N ILE A 130 -0.90 7.68 3.57
CA ILE A 130 0.08 6.60 3.44
C ILE A 130 1.03 6.67 4.62
N TYR A 131 1.19 5.56 5.32
CA TYR A 131 2.02 5.44 6.52
C TYR A 131 3.20 4.54 6.21
N PHE A 132 4.40 5.00 6.56
CA PHE A 132 5.65 4.27 6.31
C PHE A 132 6.37 3.93 7.60
N GLN A 133 7.00 2.76 7.64
CA GLN A 133 8.02 2.50 8.64
C GLN A 133 9.20 3.45 8.43
N SER A 134 9.93 3.72 9.50
CA SER A 134 11.10 4.59 9.49
C SER A 134 12.08 4.20 8.38
N GLY A 135 12.48 5.17 7.56
CA GLY A 135 13.40 4.96 6.45
C GLY A 135 12.80 4.35 5.19
N ARG A 136 11.53 3.97 5.19
CA ARG A 136 10.89 3.35 4.02
C ARG A 136 10.35 4.36 3.02
N PHE A 137 10.01 5.56 3.47
CA PHE A 137 9.73 6.65 2.55
C PHE A 137 11.04 7.24 2.05
N ASN A 138 11.51 6.74 0.92
CA ASN A 138 12.74 7.21 0.30
C ASN A 138 12.58 7.18 -1.23
N PRO A 139 12.02 8.25 -1.83
CA PRO A 139 11.81 8.32 -3.28
C PRO A 139 13.10 8.41 -4.09
N ASN A 140 14.24 8.63 -3.42
CA ASN A 140 15.55 8.71 -4.07
C ASN A 140 16.19 7.34 -4.29
N THR A 141 15.68 6.29 -3.67
CA THR A 141 16.11 4.93 -3.92
C THR A 141 15.07 4.19 -4.76
N GLN A 142 15.52 3.19 -5.49
CA GLN A 142 14.63 2.41 -6.33
C GLN A 142 13.60 1.64 -5.51
N SER A 143 14.03 0.96 -4.46
CA SER A 143 13.12 0.23 -3.58
C SER A 143 12.11 1.14 -2.88
N GLY A 144 12.54 2.32 -2.46
CA GLY A 144 11.65 3.30 -1.84
C GLY A 144 10.64 3.87 -2.82
N LEU A 145 11.07 4.14 -4.05
CA LEU A 145 10.18 4.61 -5.11
C LEU A 145 9.14 3.54 -5.49
N GLU A 146 9.55 2.30 -5.58
CA GLU A 146 8.66 1.17 -5.86
C GLU A 146 7.59 1.02 -4.78
N LEU A 147 8.00 1.09 -3.51
CA LEU A 147 7.07 1.01 -2.39
C LEU A 147 6.07 2.18 -2.41
N LEU A 148 6.56 3.39 -2.64
CA LEU A 148 5.72 4.58 -2.76
C LEU A 148 4.72 4.45 -3.90
N ALA A 149 5.17 4.05 -5.08
CA ALA A 149 4.29 3.87 -6.25
C ALA A 149 3.21 2.83 -5.96
N HIS A 150 3.57 1.74 -5.30
CA HIS A 150 2.62 0.71 -4.91
C HIS A 150 1.54 1.27 -3.97
N GLU A 151 1.94 2.01 -2.95
CA GLU A 151 0.99 2.60 -1.99
C GLU A 151 0.12 3.69 -2.63
N VAL A 152 0.69 4.52 -3.50
CA VAL A 152 -0.09 5.56 -4.21
C VAL A 152 -1.19 4.92 -5.06
N THR A 153 -0.96 3.78 -5.68
CA THR A 153 -2.00 3.10 -6.46
C THR A 153 -3.21 2.70 -5.61
N HIS A 154 -3.03 2.53 -4.31
CA HIS A 154 -4.14 2.24 -3.39
C HIS A 154 -4.96 3.47 -3.02
N THR A 155 -4.47 4.67 -3.31
CA THR A 155 -5.20 5.92 -3.02
C THR A 155 -6.21 6.30 -4.10
N VAL A 156 -6.14 5.69 -5.25
CA VAL A 156 -6.99 6.00 -6.41
C VAL A 156 -8.08 4.99 -6.67
#